data_3fa974c5da8e6cab4efd7bfed24cd054
#
_entry.id   3fa974c5da8e6cab4efd7bfed24cd054
#
_cell.length_a   1.000
_cell.length_b   1.000
_cell.length_c   1.000
_cell.angle_alpha   90.00
_cell.angle_beta   90.00
_cell.angle_gamma   90.00
#
_symmetry.space_group_name_H-M   'P 1'
#
loop_
_entity.id
_entity.type
_entity.pdbx_description
1 polymer ?
#
loop_
_entity_poly.entity_id
_entity_poly.type
_entity_poly.pdbx_seq_one_letter_code
_entity_poly.pdbx_strand_id
1 'polypeptide(L)'
;MITTSAHGQGRQSSIAPRLAAVIAIVVAFACTPAARAASPAELISGFRHQHGEGTVTIDPALNRIAREQAQAMAERDTMDHSVLRPFSDRVANLDAERAAENLAVGDATFAKALDQWIASYGHRRNLLMHEATRVGIASARSKSGEIYWAMEIAGPKPERVEHARGGGGKEKPCRIMLNDLCL
;
A
#
# COMPACT_ATOMS: atom_id res chain seq x y z
N MET A 1 48.82 -73.90 -68.91
CA MET A 1 48.87 -74.87 -67.78
C MET A 1 48.55 -74.14 -66.50
N ILE A 2 47.64 -74.70 -65.73
CA ILE A 2 47.30 -74.48 -64.37
C ILE A 2 46.50 -73.24 -64.06
N THR A 3 45.22 -73.45 -63.87
CA THR A 3 44.16 -72.70 -63.27
C THR A 3 44.34 -72.65 -61.73
N THR A 4 44.05 -71.54 -61.11
CA THR A 4 43.74 -71.53 -59.71
C THR A 4 42.57 -70.55 -59.47
N SER A 5 41.49 -71.14 -58.96
CA SER A 5 40.25 -70.51 -58.51
C SER A 5 40.48 -69.78 -57.20
N ALA A 6 39.98 -68.57 -57.07
CA ALA A 6 39.92 -67.89 -55.82
C ALA A 6 38.46 -67.52 -55.46
N HIS A 7 38.03 -68.11 -54.39
CA HIS A 7 36.73 -67.88 -53.76
C HIS A 7 36.65 -66.47 -53.15
N GLY A 8 35.66 -65.70 -53.62
CA GLY A 8 35.35 -64.42 -52.97
C GLY A 8 34.32 -64.61 -51.84
N GLN A 9 34.73 -64.39 -50.66
CA GLN A 9 33.81 -64.29 -49.49
C GLN A 9 33.17 -62.94 -49.39
N GLY A 10 31.88 -62.92 -49.61
CA GLY A 10 31.06 -61.73 -49.43
C GLY A 10 31.00 -61.30 -47.92
N ARG A 11 31.47 -60.12 -47.69
CA ARG A 11 31.36 -59.46 -46.37
C ARG A 11 29.95 -58.85 -46.25
N GLN A 12 29.08 -59.46 -45.45
CA GLN A 12 27.80 -58.83 -45.00
C GLN A 12 28.09 -57.74 -44.07
N SER A 13 27.83 -56.48 -44.45
CA SER A 13 27.82 -55.33 -43.58
C SER A 13 26.50 -55.27 -42.88
N SER A 14 26.45 -55.60 -41.58
CA SER A 14 25.32 -55.41 -40.73
C SER A 14 25.16 -53.90 -40.42
N ILE A 15 24.12 -53.28 -40.98
CA ILE A 15 23.71 -51.91 -40.61
C ILE A 15 22.89 -51.98 -39.33
N ALA A 16 23.52 -51.65 -38.20
CA ALA A 16 22.79 -51.46 -36.93
C ALA A 16 21.98 -50.16 -36.99
N PRO A 17 20.70 -50.19 -36.60
CA PRO A 17 19.92 -48.96 -36.53
C PRO A 17 20.39 -48.12 -35.34
N ARG A 18 20.90 -46.92 -35.63
CA ARG A 18 21.19 -45.91 -34.62
C ARG A 18 19.85 -45.36 -34.08
N LEU A 19 19.44 -45.78 -32.89
CA LEU A 19 18.35 -45.12 -32.15
C LEU A 19 18.80 -43.69 -31.83
N ALA A 20 18.28 -42.71 -32.54
CA ALA A 20 18.39 -41.32 -32.15
C ALA A 20 17.42 -41.08 -31.00
N ALA A 21 17.94 -41.00 -29.78
CA ALA A 21 17.17 -40.56 -28.61
C ALA A 21 16.89 -39.05 -28.74
N VAL A 22 15.68 -38.69 -29.11
CA VAL A 22 15.20 -37.31 -29.07
C VAL A 22 14.90 -36.98 -27.63
N ILE A 23 15.80 -36.27 -26.95
CA ILE A 23 15.57 -35.70 -25.61
C ILE A 23 14.65 -34.48 -25.83
N ALA A 24 13.35 -34.64 -25.57
CA ALA A 24 12.41 -33.53 -25.50
C ALA A 24 12.68 -32.77 -24.18
N ILE A 25 13.36 -31.63 -24.25
CA ILE A 25 13.50 -30.69 -23.14
C ILE A 25 12.15 -30.00 -22.97
N VAL A 26 11.35 -30.47 -22.02
CA VAL A 26 10.14 -29.76 -21.56
C VAL A 26 10.60 -28.58 -20.75
N VAL A 27 10.68 -27.40 -21.36
CA VAL A 27 10.87 -26.14 -20.64
C VAL A 27 9.57 -25.82 -19.91
N ALA A 28 9.48 -26.22 -18.63
CA ALA A 28 8.41 -25.79 -17.75
C ALA A 28 8.57 -24.28 -17.53
N PHE A 29 7.78 -23.48 -18.22
CA PHE A 29 7.59 -22.04 -17.89
C PHE A 29 6.95 -21.99 -16.52
N ALA A 30 7.76 -21.89 -15.46
CA ALA A 30 7.29 -21.55 -14.14
C ALA A 30 6.72 -20.14 -14.24
N CYS A 31 5.38 -20.04 -14.28
CA CYS A 31 4.66 -18.78 -14.14
C CYS A 31 4.90 -18.30 -12.71
N THR A 32 5.98 -17.55 -12.47
CA THR A 32 6.20 -16.88 -11.20
C THR A 32 5.13 -15.79 -11.08
N PRO A 33 4.28 -15.82 -10.05
CA PRO A 33 3.33 -14.74 -9.84
C PRO A 33 4.14 -13.45 -9.69
N ALA A 34 3.82 -12.45 -10.53
CA ALA A 34 4.41 -11.14 -10.41
C ALA A 34 4.15 -10.63 -8.98
N ALA A 35 5.21 -10.35 -8.24
CA ALA A 35 5.09 -9.77 -6.90
C ALA A 35 4.28 -8.47 -7.01
N ARG A 36 3.06 -8.49 -6.47
CA ARG A 36 2.21 -7.30 -6.43
C ARG A 36 2.86 -6.28 -5.49
N ALA A 37 3.06 -5.07 -5.96
CA ALA A 37 3.51 -3.99 -5.10
C ALA A 37 2.53 -3.80 -3.93
N ALA A 38 3.05 -3.64 -2.72
CA ALA A 38 2.23 -3.43 -1.54
C ALA A 38 1.41 -2.14 -1.68
N SER A 39 0.15 -2.21 -1.33
CA SER A 39 -0.75 -1.06 -1.32
C SER A 39 -0.37 -0.07 -0.21
N PRO A 40 -0.78 1.21 -0.30
CA PRO A 40 -0.56 2.19 0.76
C PRO A 40 -1.03 1.72 2.15
N ALA A 41 -2.18 1.09 2.26
CA ALA A 41 -2.69 0.57 3.53
C ALA A 41 -1.84 -0.60 4.07
N GLU A 42 -1.32 -1.46 3.21
CA GLU A 42 -0.39 -2.54 3.60
C GLU A 42 0.93 -1.97 4.09
N LEU A 43 1.48 -0.93 3.45
CA LEU A 43 2.71 -0.26 3.90
C LEU A 43 2.54 0.40 5.28
N ILE A 44 1.43 1.13 5.49
CA ILE A 44 1.12 1.71 6.81
C ILE A 44 0.94 0.61 7.85
N SER A 45 0.18 -0.44 7.54
CA SER A 45 -0.03 -1.57 8.46
C SER A 45 1.28 -2.26 8.83
N GLY A 46 2.19 -2.45 7.87
CA GLY A 46 3.51 -3.00 8.12
C GLY A 46 4.32 -2.17 9.11
N PHE A 47 4.34 -0.84 8.93
CA PHE A 47 4.98 0.08 9.87
C PHE A 47 4.33 0.02 11.26
N ARG A 48 3.00 0.04 11.32
CA ARG A 48 2.24 -0.04 12.57
C ARG A 48 2.52 -1.34 13.33
N HIS A 49 2.54 -2.49 12.67
CA HIS A 49 2.84 -3.79 13.28
C HIS A 49 4.24 -3.83 13.91
N GLN A 50 5.25 -3.18 13.29
CA GLN A 50 6.60 -3.08 13.86
C GLN A 50 6.62 -2.31 15.20
N HIS A 51 5.55 -1.55 15.48
CA HIS A 51 5.40 -0.74 16.70
C HIS A 51 4.28 -1.26 17.62
N GLY A 52 3.77 -2.48 17.38
CA GLY A 52 2.75 -3.10 18.24
C GLY A 52 1.32 -2.62 17.98
N GLU A 53 1.09 -1.86 16.91
CA GLU A 53 -0.23 -1.34 16.53
C GLU A 53 -0.95 -2.24 15.51
N GLY A 54 -2.29 -2.16 15.46
CA GLY A 54 -3.12 -2.97 14.57
C GLY A 54 -3.09 -2.56 13.10
N THR A 55 -3.64 -3.41 12.24
CA THR A 55 -3.84 -3.19 10.80
C THR A 55 -4.84 -2.05 10.56
N VAL A 56 -4.60 -1.27 9.51
CA VAL A 56 -5.58 -0.32 8.96
C VAL A 56 -6.06 -0.78 7.58
N THR A 57 -7.31 -0.47 7.26
CA THR A 57 -7.93 -0.75 5.96
C THR A 57 -8.41 0.53 5.30
N ILE A 58 -8.48 0.54 3.96
CA ILE A 58 -9.01 1.69 3.23
C ILE A 58 -10.49 1.90 3.58
N ASP A 59 -10.80 3.12 4.00
CA ASP A 59 -12.17 3.58 4.22
C ASP A 59 -12.56 4.54 3.09
N PRO A 60 -13.67 4.31 2.37
CA PRO A 60 -14.06 5.15 1.24
C PRO A 60 -14.34 6.61 1.63
N ALA A 61 -14.86 6.87 2.83
CA ALA A 61 -15.15 8.23 3.30
C ALA A 61 -13.85 8.99 3.60
N LEU A 62 -12.90 8.35 4.31
CA LEU A 62 -11.57 8.92 4.54
C LEU A 62 -10.81 9.12 3.23
N ASN A 63 -10.91 8.17 2.31
CA ASN A 63 -10.25 8.28 1.00
C ASN A 63 -10.80 9.44 0.16
N ARG A 64 -12.10 9.74 0.28
CA ARG A 64 -12.72 10.92 -0.34
C ARG A 64 -12.19 12.20 0.29
N ILE A 65 -12.11 12.29 1.61
CA ILE A 65 -11.60 13.46 2.33
C ILE A 65 -10.14 13.71 1.94
N ALA A 66 -9.30 12.68 1.95
CA ALA A 66 -7.90 12.77 1.53
C ALA A 66 -7.77 13.28 0.08
N ARG A 67 -8.64 12.80 -0.84
CA ARG A 67 -8.64 13.24 -2.23
C ARG A 67 -9.01 14.71 -2.37
N GLU A 68 -10.07 15.14 -1.71
CA GLU A 68 -10.51 16.54 -1.73
C GLU A 68 -9.41 17.47 -1.20
N GLN A 69 -8.74 17.09 -0.13
CA GLN A 69 -7.63 17.84 0.46
C GLN A 69 -6.41 17.89 -0.48
N ALA A 70 -5.98 16.76 -1.01
CA ALA A 70 -4.85 16.70 -1.94
C ALA A 70 -5.10 17.54 -3.20
N GLN A 71 -6.32 17.50 -3.74
CA GLN A 71 -6.74 18.31 -4.89
C GLN A 71 -6.70 19.81 -4.56
N ALA A 72 -7.25 20.22 -3.42
CA ALA A 72 -7.26 21.63 -3.01
C ALA A 72 -5.83 22.17 -2.79
N MET A 73 -4.93 21.38 -2.23
CA MET A 73 -3.51 21.74 -2.11
C MET A 73 -2.84 21.88 -3.49
N ALA A 74 -3.08 20.93 -4.39
CA ALA A 74 -2.52 20.96 -5.74
C ALA A 74 -3.06 22.13 -6.59
N GLU A 75 -4.34 22.48 -6.45
CA GLU A 75 -4.95 23.61 -7.15
C GLU A 75 -4.36 24.96 -6.72
N ARG A 76 -4.03 25.10 -5.43
CA ARG A 76 -3.46 26.33 -4.86
C ARG A 76 -1.93 26.32 -4.75
N ASP A 77 -1.31 25.19 -5.13
CA ASP A 77 0.13 24.94 -5.01
C ASP A 77 0.64 25.26 -3.59
N THR A 78 -0.11 24.81 -2.56
CA THR A 78 0.13 25.13 -1.16
C THR A 78 -0.18 23.92 -0.27
N MET A 79 0.77 23.55 0.59
CA MET A 79 0.58 22.50 1.61
C MET A 79 0.06 23.16 2.90
N ASP A 80 -1.21 22.99 3.19
CA ASP A 80 -1.88 23.54 4.37
C ASP A 80 -3.07 22.65 4.76
N HIS A 81 -3.19 22.35 6.04
CA HIS A 81 -4.29 21.56 6.61
C HIS A 81 -5.66 22.19 6.42
N SER A 82 -5.71 23.50 6.27
CA SER A 82 -6.96 24.27 6.15
C SER A 82 -7.25 24.76 4.74
N VAL A 83 -6.45 24.36 3.73
CA VAL A 83 -6.54 24.87 2.35
C VAL A 83 -7.94 24.74 1.76
N LEU A 84 -8.65 23.65 2.06
CA LEU A 84 -10.04 23.45 1.66
C LEU A 84 -11.00 24.03 2.70
N ARG A 85 -10.82 23.61 3.95
CA ARG A 85 -11.50 24.02 5.19
C ARG A 85 -10.81 23.32 6.39
N PRO A 86 -11.04 23.74 7.62
CA PRO A 86 -10.44 23.10 8.79
C PRO A 86 -10.63 21.58 8.78
N PHE A 87 -9.61 20.84 9.23
CA PHE A 87 -9.65 19.38 9.27
C PHE A 87 -10.83 18.87 10.12
N SER A 88 -11.09 19.52 11.27
CA SER A 88 -12.24 19.22 12.13
C SER A 88 -13.56 19.17 11.37
N ASP A 89 -13.78 20.13 10.47
CA ASP A 89 -15.02 20.22 9.70
C ASP A 89 -15.12 19.15 8.62
N ARG A 90 -13.95 18.72 8.08
CA ARG A 90 -13.90 17.67 7.08
C ARG A 90 -14.22 16.29 7.64
N VAL A 91 -13.88 16.06 8.91
CA VAL A 91 -14.10 14.79 9.61
C VAL A 91 -15.29 14.79 10.56
N ALA A 92 -16.02 15.91 10.69
CA ALA A 92 -17.11 16.07 11.67
C ALA A 92 -18.22 15.01 11.53
N ASN A 93 -18.48 14.55 10.30
CA ASN A 93 -19.50 13.54 10.00
C ASN A 93 -18.94 12.11 9.93
N LEU A 94 -17.65 11.92 10.25
CA LEU A 94 -17.11 10.58 10.41
C LEU A 94 -17.53 10.05 11.78
N ASP A 95 -18.18 8.89 11.80
CA ASP A 95 -18.35 8.13 13.03
C ASP A 95 -16.97 7.60 13.45
N ALA A 96 -16.18 8.41 14.11
CA ALA A 96 -14.86 8.07 14.63
C ALA A 96 -14.65 8.73 15.99
N GLU A 97 -14.07 8.00 16.91
CA GLU A 97 -13.70 8.59 18.22
C GLU A 97 -12.48 9.51 18.06
N ARG A 98 -11.59 9.16 17.16
CA ARG A 98 -10.35 9.92 16.88
C ARG A 98 -10.04 9.88 15.39
N ALA A 99 -9.52 10.98 14.89
CA ALA A 99 -8.98 11.10 13.53
C ALA A 99 -7.73 11.97 13.52
N ALA A 100 -6.86 11.75 12.55
CA ALA A 100 -5.66 12.54 12.34
C ALA A 100 -5.34 12.66 10.83
N GLU A 101 -4.60 13.70 10.46
CA GLU A 101 -4.19 13.97 9.08
C GLU A 101 -2.67 14.10 8.98
N ASN A 102 -2.09 13.53 7.93
CA ASN A 102 -0.72 13.77 7.50
C ASN A 102 -0.71 14.32 6.08
N LEU A 103 0.04 15.38 5.85
CA LEU A 103 0.26 15.97 4.54
C LEU A 103 1.73 15.85 4.13
N ALA A 104 1.99 15.77 2.82
CA ALA A 104 3.34 15.86 2.26
C ALA A 104 3.30 16.48 0.85
N VAL A 105 4.44 17.00 0.41
CA VAL A 105 4.63 17.56 -0.94
C VAL A 105 6.00 17.16 -1.50
N GLY A 106 6.08 17.02 -2.81
CA GLY A 106 7.32 16.76 -3.56
C GLY A 106 7.62 15.30 -3.85
N ASP A 107 7.10 14.38 -3.07
CA ASP A 107 7.40 12.95 -3.22
C ASP A 107 6.63 12.31 -4.38
N ALA A 108 7.37 11.65 -5.28
CA ALA A 108 6.80 11.03 -6.47
C ALA A 108 6.02 9.74 -6.19
N THR A 109 6.24 9.12 -5.04
CA THR A 109 5.61 7.83 -4.67
C THR A 109 5.10 7.87 -3.23
N PHE A 110 4.07 7.07 -2.97
CA PHE A 110 3.54 6.92 -1.60
C PHE A 110 4.60 6.43 -0.61
N ALA A 111 5.47 5.51 -1.01
CA ALA A 111 6.52 4.98 -0.13
C ALA A 111 7.42 6.11 0.40
N LYS A 112 7.83 7.06 -0.45
CA LYS A 112 8.63 8.21 -0.03
C LYS A 112 7.88 9.19 0.86
N ALA A 113 6.61 9.48 0.56
CA ALA A 113 5.76 10.28 1.44
C ALA A 113 5.60 9.61 2.81
N LEU A 114 5.43 8.29 2.86
CA LEU A 114 5.39 7.53 4.10
C LEU A 114 6.72 7.62 4.87
N ASP A 115 7.87 7.50 4.20
CA ASP A 115 9.19 7.65 4.84
C ASP A 115 9.35 9.04 5.46
N GLN A 116 8.89 10.10 4.78
CA GLN A 116 8.87 11.47 5.29
C GLN A 116 7.99 11.58 6.54
N TRP A 117 6.81 10.98 6.55
CA TRP A 117 5.94 10.96 7.72
C TRP A 117 6.52 10.15 8.88
N ILE A 118 7.17 9.04 8.61
CA ILE A 118 7.86 8.24 9.63
C ILE A 118 9.02 9.02 10.27
N ALA A 119 9.75 9.79 9.51
CA ALA A 119 10.86 10.61 10.01
C ALA A 119 10.40 11.78 10.90
N SER A 120 9.19 12.32 10.66
CA SER A 120 8.60 13.42 11.43
C SER A 120 7.91 12.91 12.70
N TYR A 121 8.24 13.44 13.87
CA TYR A 121 7.65 13.02 15.15
C TYR A 121 6.12 13.15 15.14
N GLY A 122 5.57 14.31 14.74
CA GLY A 122 4.12 14.55 14.72
C GLY A 122 3.39 13.63 13.75
N HIS A 123 3.88 13.52 12.52
CA HIS A 123 3.28 12.62 11.52
C HIS A 123 3.39 11.15 11.92
N ARG A 124 4.51 10.75 12.52
CA ARG A 124 4.69 9.37 13.02
C ARG A 124 3.70 9.05 14.14
N ARG A 125 3.43 9.98 15.05
CA ARG A 125 2.39 9.81 16.07
C ARG A 125 1.00 9.55 15.46
N ASN A 126 0.66 10.26 14.40
CA ASN A 126 -0.61 10.04 13.71
C ASN A 126 -0.65 8.65 13.07
N LEU A 127 0.44 8.21 12.40
CA LEU A 127 0.55 6.84 11.86
C LEU A 127 0.39 5.76 12.94
N LEU A 128 0.90 6.02 14.14
CA LEU A 128 0.85 5.12 15.29
C LEU A 128 -0.34 5.40 16.23
N MET A 129 -1.36 6.13 15.75
CA MET A 129 -2.55 6.37 16.56
C MET A 129 -3.14 5.05 17.03
N HIS A 130 -3.20 4.88 18.35
CA HIS A 130 -3.74 3.68 18.96
C HIS A 130 -5.21 3.49 18.55
N GLU A 131 -5.62 2.23 18.38
CA GLU A 131 -6.97 1.85 17.93
C GLU A 131 -7.36 2.34 16.51
N ALA A 132 -6.44 2.93 15.73
CA ALA A 132 -6.74 3.21 14.33
C ALA A 132 -6.99 1.93 13.54
N THR A 133 -8.10 1.89 12.83
CA THR A 133 -8.53 0.75 12.00
C THR A 133 -8.78 1.12 10.54
N ARG A 134 -8.90 2.42 10.25
CA ARG A 134 -9.29 2.93 8.94
C ARG A 134 -8.35 4.01 8.45
N VAL A 135 -8.09 4.03 7.16
CA VAL A 135 -7.23 5.02 6.51
C VAL A 135 -7.78 5.41 5.14
N GLY A 136 -7.60 6.67 4.77
CA GLY A 136 -7.78 7.20 3.42
C GLY A 136 -6.48 7.81 2.93
N ILE A 137 -6.09 7.58 1.68
CA ILE A 137 -4.85 8.10 1.11
C ILE A 137 -5.13 8.57 -0.31
N ALA A 138 -4.68 9.77 -0.63
CA ALA A 138 -4.76 10.30 -1.99
C ALA A 138 -3.59 11.23 -2.30
N SER A 139 -3.36 11.43 -3.58
CA SER A 139 -2.44 12.46 -4.06
C SER A 139 -3.04 13.21 -5.25
N ALA A 140 -2.56 14.42 -5.46
CA ALA A 140 -2.87 15.23 -6.63
C ALA A 140 -1.61 15.97 -7.09
N ARG A 141 -1.52 16.20 -8.41
CA ARG A 141 -0.42 16.94 -9.01
C ARG A 141 -0.85 18.37 -9.32
N SER A 142 -0.04 19.34 -8.89
CA SER A 142 -0.26 20.75 -9.21
C SER A 142 0.15 21.09 -10.66
N LYS A 143 -0.18 22.28 -11.10
CA LYS A 143 0.26 22.80 -12.40
C LYS A 143 1.76 23.03 -12.48
N SER A 144 2.43 23.28 -11.34
CA SER A 144 3.89 23.38 -11.24
C SER A 144 4.59 22.02 -11.36
N GLY A 145 3.83 20.91 -11.23
CA GLY A 145 4.36 19.55 -11.29
C GLY A 145 4.55 18.89 -9.93
N GLU A 146 4.39 19.64 -8.83
CA GLU A 146 4.49 19.11 -7.46
C GLU A 146 3.36 18.12 -7.16
N ILE A 147 3.67 17.09 -6.39
CA ILE A 147 2.68 16.10 -5.94
C ILE A 147 2.37 16.36 -4.47
N TYR A 148 1.11 16.57 -4.19
CA TYR A 148 0.57 16.75 -2.85
C TYR A 148 -0.09 15.45 -2.39
N TRP A 149 0.30 14.99 -1.20
CA TRP A 149 -0.25 13.81 -0.55
C TRP A 149 -1.07 14.20 0.66
N ALA A 150 -2.20 13.52 0.84
CA ALA A 150 -2.99 13.58 2.06
C ALA A 150 -3.29 12.15 2.53
N MET A 151 -3.16 11.93 3.83
CA MET A 151 -3.53 10.70 4.53
C MET A 151 -4.41 11.06 5.72
N GLU A 152 -5.58 10.46 5.77
CA GLU A 152 -6.51 10.53 6.88
C GLU A 152 -6.52 9.19 7.61
N ILE A 153 -6.34 9.18 8.91
CA ILE A 153 -6.38 7.95 9.71
C ILE A 153 -7.41 8.11 10.83
N ALA A 154 -8.19 7.07 11.10
CA ALA A 154 -9.25 7.13 12.10
C ALA A 154 -9.40 5.83 12.89
N GLY A 155 -9.88 5.98 14.10
CA GLY A 155 -10.31 4.88 14.96
C GLY A 155 -11.58 4.19 14.44
N PRO A 156 -12.06 3.15 15.17
CA PRO A 156 -13.30 2.47 14.83
C PRO A 156 -14.48 3.45 14.91
N LYS A 157 -15.58 3.06 14.29
CA LYS A 157 -16.85 3.72 14.58
C LYS A 157 -17.20 3.43 16.03
N PRO A 158 -17.60 4.44 16.82
CA PRO A 158 -18.04 4.18 18.18
C PRO A 158 -19.25 3.24 18.12
N GLU A 159 -19.24 2.20 18.94
CA GLU A 159 -20.45 1.43 19.19
C GLU A 159 -21.48 2.40 19.75
N ARG A 160 -22.65 2.44 19.14
CA ARG A 160 -23.78 3.23 19.64
C ARG A 160 -24.29 2.57 20.91
N VAL A 161 -23.59 2.80 22.03
CA VAL A 161 -24.10 2.41 23.33
C VAL A 161 -25.31 3.31 23.60
N GLU A 162 -26.51 2.74 23.57
CA GLU A 162 -27.68 3.43 24.11
C GLU A 162 -27.45 3.64 25.60
N HIS A 163 -26.86 4.77 25.95
CA HIS A 163 -26.74 5.16 27.35
C HIS A 163 -28.12 5.45 27.89
N ALA A 164 -28.65 4.54 28.69
CA ALA A 164 -29.65 4.86 29.70
C ALA A 164 -29.09 6.05 30.50
N ARG A 165 -29.87 7.12 30.60
CA ARG A 165 -29.53 8.42 31.21
C ARG A 165 -28.99 8.21 32.64
N GLY A 166 -27.72 8.51 32.83
CA GLY A 166 -27.08 8.53 34.15
C GLY A 166 -25.87 9.45 34.10
N GLY A 167 -25.95 10.60 34.79
CA GLY A 167 -24.99 11.68 34.77
C GLY A 167 -23.64 11.34 35.40
N GLY A 168 -22.60 12.00 34.92
CA GLY A 168 -21.25 12.02 35.49
C GLY A 168 -20.28 12.61 34.47
N GLY A 169 -19.85 13.85 34.70
CA GLY A 169 -18.89 14.54 33.85
C GLY A 169 -17.57 13.77 33.79
N LYS A 170 -17.22 13.33 32.59
CA LYS A 170 -15.89 12.85 32.24
C LYS A 170 -15.30 13.82 31.25
N GLU A 171 -14.06 14.20 31.46
CA GLU A 171 -13.27 14.94 30.47
C GLU A 171 -13.38 14.23 29.11
N LYS A 172 -13.77 14.97 28.10
CA LYS A 172 -13.89 14.43 26.76
C LYS A 172 -12.50 14.06 26.26
N PRO A 173 -12.26 12.80 25.85
CA PRO A 173 -10.99 12.45 25.23
C PRO A 173 -10.76 13.30 23.98
N CYS A 174 -9.51 13.66 23.70
CA CYS A 174 -9.14 14.41 22.52
C CYS A 174 -9.64 13.68 21.27
N ARG A 175 -10.54 14.28 20.52
CA ARG A 175 -11.27 13.65 19.43
C ARG A 175 -10.58 13.85 18.08
N ILE A 176 -9.82 14.90 17.94
CA ILE A 176 -9.19 15.29 16.68
C ILE A 176 -7.75 15.69 16.95
N MET A 177 -6.80 15.11 16.20
CA MET A 177 -5.37 15.38 16.30
C MET A 177 -4.87 16.04 15.03
N LEU A 178 -4.21 17.19 15.18
CA LEU A 178 -3.52 17.91 14.12
C LEU A 178 -2.15 18.32 14.63
N ASN A 179 -1.07 17.75 14.12
CA ASN A 179 0.31 18.09 14.50
C ASN A 179 0.54 18.22 16.02
N ASP A 180 0.14 17.23 16.82
CA ASP A 180 0.22 17.19 18.29
C ASP A 180 -0.78 18.10 19.02
N LEU A 181 -1.63 18.84 18.33
CA LEU A 181 -2.66 19.66 18.94
C LEU A 181 -3.98 18.88 19.01
N CYS A 182 -4.58 18.86 20.19
CA CYS A 182 -5.93 18.37 20.43
C CYS A 182 -6.94 19.47 20.13
N LEU A 183 -7.90 19.22 19.24
CA LEU A 183 -9.02 20.11 18.91
C LEU A 183 -10.34 19.56 19.44
#